data_d84fcfc6fda1d22dc50b3dace67776a6
#
_entry.id   d84fcfc6fda1d22dc50b3dace67776a6
#
_cell.length_a   1.000
_cell.length_b   1.000
_cell.length_c   1.000
_cell.angle_alpha   90.00
_cell.angle_beta   90.00
_cell.angle_gamma   90.00
#
_symmetry.space_group_name_H-M   'P 1'
#
loop_
_entity.id
_entity.type
_entity.pdbx_description
1 polymer ?
#
loop_
_entity_poly.entity_id
_entity_poly.type
_entity_poly.pdbx_seq_one_letter_code
_entity_poly.pdbx_strand_id
1 'polypeptide(L)'
;MGYQLVMIRHGESVWNQKNLFTGWTDVDLSETGHKEAAQGGVLLKEAGFSFDVCYTSYLQRAIHTANHVLQELNEEWIPVIKTWKLNERHYGALQGLNKSETAEKYGEAQVKVWRRSFDVQPPALEPTDERNPALQAPYKNVDPKELPLTESLKDTIARVIPFYEENIKKDMLAGKQVLIAAHGLSLIHI
;
A
#
# COMPACT_ATOMS: atom_id res chain seq x y z
N MET A 1 -15.62 25.82 -5.44
CA MET A 1 -14.97 24.98 -4.42
C MET A 1 -14.09 23.99 -5.15
N GLY A 2 -12.86 23.82 -4.72
CA GLY A 2 -11.95 22.84 -5.33
C GLY A 2 -12.16 21.44 -4.72
N TYR A 3 -11.83 20.41 -5.49
CA TYR A 3 -11.77 19.04 -4.96
C TYR A 3 -10.50 18.87 -4.12
N GLN A 4 -10.57 18.07 -3.03
CA GLN A 4 -9.43 17.80 -2.17
C GLN A 4 -9.17 16.29 -2.08
N LEU A 5 -7.96 15.92 -2.45
CA LEU A 5 -7.41 14.57 -2.26
C LEU A 5 -6.05 14.70 -1.57
N VAL A 6 -5.90 14.04 -0.44
CA VAL A 6 -4.61 13.89 0.24
C VAL A 6 -4.19 12.42 0.17
N MET A 7 -2.99 12.19 -0.31
CA MET A 7 -2.39 10.85 -0.35
C MET A 7 -1.18 10.80 0.57
N ILE A 8 -1.19 9.85 1.50
CA ILE A 8 -0.09 9.62 2.42
C ILE A 8 0.45 8.21 2.25
N ARG A 9 1.76 8.09 2.07
CA ARG A 9 2.45 6.81 2.16
C ARG A 9 2.61 6.43 3.62
N HIS A 10 2.47 5.14 3.94
CA HIS A 10 2.73 4.62 5.28
C HIS A 10 4.14 5.01 5.79
N GLY A 11 4.28 5.12 7.12
CA GLY A 11 5.56 5.32 7.80
C GLY A 11 6.53 4.14 7.62
N GLU A 12 7.74 4.26 8.16
CA GLU A 12 8.73 3.20 8.09
C GLU A 12 8.18 1.88 8.65
N SER A 13 8.32 0.77 7.93
CA SER A 13 7.97 -0.57 8.42
C SER A 13 9.18 -1.28 9.03
N VAL A 14 8.92 -2.30 9.87
CA VAL A 14 9.98 -3.14 10.44
C VAL A 14 10.85 -3.81 9.36
N TRP A 15 10.30 -4.08 8.18
CA TRP A 15 11.08 -4.64 7.06
C TRP A 15 11.79 -3.59 6.21
N ASN A 16 11.35 -2.33 6.24
CA ASN A 16 12.15 -1.22 5.70
C ASN A 16 13.48 -1.08 6.45
N GLN A 17 13.44 -1.13 7.79
CA GLN A 17 14.66 -1.11 8.63
C GLN A 17 15.62 -2.26 8.31
N LYS A 18 15.08 -3.46 8.04
CA LYS A 18 15.86 -4.66 7.73
C LYS A 18 16.29 -4.76 6.26
N ASN A 19 15.94 -3.77 5.43
CA ASN A 19 16.20 -3.77 4.00
C ASN A 19 15.66 -5.01 3.26
N LEU A 20 14.46 -5.47 3.65
CA LEU A 20 13.81 -6.64 3.04
C LEU A 20 12.79 -6.21 1.97
N PHE A 21 12.58 -7.08 0.98
CA PHE A 21 11.43 -6.96 0.08
C PHE A 21 10.14 -7.25 0.84
N THR A 22 9.22 -6.30 0.89
CA THR A 22 8.00 -6.42 1.69
C THR A 22 6.79 -6.86 0.86
N GLY A 23 6.42 -6.09 -0.16
CA GLY A 23 5.26 -6.38 -1.01
C GLY A 23 3.98 -6.57 -0.20
N TRP A 24 3.36 -7.74 -0.33
CA TRP A 24 2.13 -8.09 0.37
C TRP A 24 2.35 -8.81 1.72
N THR A 25 3.59 -9.03 2.11
CA THR A 25 3.85 -9.50 3.47
C THR A 25 3.35 -8.46 4.47
N ASP A 26 2.49 -8.90 5.40
CA ASP A 26 1.78 -8.02 6.31
C ASP A 26 2.60 -7.73 7.56
N VAL A 27 3.61 -6.87 7.40
CA VAL A 27 4.42 -6.35 8.50
C VAL A 27 3.93 -4.99 8.94
N ASP A 28 4.05 -4.72 10.22
CA ASP A 28 3.65 -3.46 10.84
C ASP A 28 4.69 -2.36 10.65
N LEU A 29 4.33 -1.17 11.07
CA LEU A 29 5.23 -0.03 11.23
C LEU A 29 6.31 -0.34 12.28
N SER A 30 7.49 0.23 12.09
CA SER A 30 8.48 0.34 13.16
C SER A 30 8.04 1.38 14.18
N GLU A 31 8.73 1.45 15.32
CA GLU A 31 8.49 2.51 16.32
C GLU A 31 8.63 3.91 15.68
N THR A 32 9.62 4.08 14.81
CA THR A 32 9.80 5.32 14.03
C THR A 32 8.62 5.55 13.10
N GLY A 33 8.16 4.52 12.39
CA GLY A 33 7.02 4.62 11.47
C GLY A 33 5.71 5.00 12.15
N HIS A 34 5.46 4.52 13.36
CA HIS A 34 4.31 4.96 14.17
C HIS A 34 4.40 6.45 14.50
N LYS A 35 5.58 6.95 14.88
CA LYS A 35 5.83 8.37 15.16
C LYS A 35 5.68 9.24 13.89
N GLU A 36 6.21 8.77 12.76
CA GLU A 36 6.06 9.44 11.46
C GLU A 36 4.58 9.58 11.06
N ALA A 37 3.80 8.52 11.23
CA ALA A 37 2.37 8.54 10.93
C ALA A 37 1.59 9.52 11.80
N ALA A 38 1.85 9.54 13.11
CA ALA A 38 1.26 10.51 14.02
C ALA A 38 1.67 11.95 13.66
N GLN A 39 2.95 12.18 13.38
CA GLN A 39 3.43 13.49 12.95
C GLN A 39 2.77 13.96 11.65
N GLY A 40 2.53 13.04 10.69
CA GLY A 40 1.76 13.34 9.48
C GLY A 40 0.36 13.85 9.79
N GLY A 41 -0.32 13.23 10.75
CA GLY A 41 -1.63 13.69 11.25
C GLY A 41 -1.57 15.08 11.88
N VAL A 42 -0.57 15.34 12.72
CA VAL A 42 -0.36 16.67 13.33
C VAL A 42 -0.19 17.74 12.26
N LEU A 43 0.65 17.50 11.25
CA LEU A 43 0.89 18.44 10.16
C LEU A 43 -0.38 18.72 9.35
N LEU A 44 -1.19 17.70 9.06
CA LEU A 44 -2.47 17.88 8.38
C LEU A 44 -3.44 18.72 9.20
N LYS A 45 -3.51 18.48 10.51
CA LYS A 45 -4.33 19.26 11.43
C LYS A 45 -3.92 20.73 11.48
N GLU A 46 -2.64 21.00 11.64
CA GLU A 46 -2.07 22.36 11.65
C GLU A 46 -2.32 23.09 10.33
N ALA A 47 -2.30 22.38 9.21
CA ALA A 47 -2.62 22.92 7.89
C ALA A 47 -4.13 23.09 7.63
N GLY A 48 -4.98 22.73 8.59
CA GLY A 48 -6.44 22.89 8.50
C GLY A 48 -7.15 21.86 7.61
N PHE A 49 -6.52 20.71 7.35
CA PHE A 49 -7.17 19.63 6.63
C PHE A 49 -8.20 18.89 7.49
N SER A 50 -9.30 18.49 6.85
CA SER A 50 -10.31 17.59 7.41
C SER A 50 -10.79 16.65 6.30
N PHE A 51 -11.38 15.52 6.67
CA PHE A 51 -11.76 14.48 5.72
C PHE A 51 -13.16 13.93 5.99
N ASP A 52 -13.83 13.50 4.92
CA ASP A 52 -15.15 12.86 4.97
C ASP A 52 -15.05 11.32 4.84
N VAL A 53 -13.96 10.83 4.24
CA VAL A 53 -13.71 9.40 4.01
C VAL A 53 -12.21 9.14 3.91
N CYS A 54 -11.80 7.98 4.43
CA CYS A 54 -10.44 7.47 4.30
C CYS A 54 -10.44 6.15 3.55
N TYR A 55 -9.54 6.02 2.57
CA TYR A 55 -9.26 4.76 1.87
C TYR A 55 -7.89 4.24 2.29
N THR A 56 -7.78 2.93 2.51
CA THR A 56 -6.51 2.27 2.82
C THR A 56 -6.45 0.85 2.29
N SER A 57 -5.29 0.22 2.37
CA SER A 57 -5.08 -1.16 1.94
C SER A 57 -5.48 -2.18 3.02
N TYR A 58 -5.27 -3.46 2.73
CA TYR A 58 -5.40 -4.53 3.72
C TYR A 58 -4.15 -4.72 4.59
N LEU A 59 -3.06 -3.99 4.33
CA LEU A 59 -1.79 -4.18 5.02
C LEU A 59 -1.69 -3.28 6.27
N GLN A 60 -1.29 -3.89 7.40
CA GLN A 60 -1.26 -3.23 8.72
C GLN A 60 -0.53 -1.90 8.70
N ARG A 61 0.62 -1.81 8.04
CA ARG A 61 1.41 -0.56 8.01
C ARG A 61 0.66 0.63 7.40
N ALA A 62 -0.23 0.38 6.44
CA ALA A 62 -1.08 1.44 5.87
C ALA A 62 -2.31 1.70 6.75
N ILE A 63 -2.93 0.66 7.30
CA ILE A 63 -4.07 0.76 8.22
C ILE A 63 -3.65 1.55 9.47
N HIS A 64 -2.52 1.21 10.08
CA HIS A 64 -2.03 1.90 11.28
C HIS A 64 -1.64 3.34 10.98
N THR A 65 -1.06 3.62 9.79
CA THR A 65 -0.82 5.00 9.36
C THR A 65 -2.13 5.79 9.28
N ALA A 66 -3.17 5.23 8.64
CA ALA A 66 -4.49 5.86 8.58
C ALA A 66 -5.05 6.13 9.99
N ASN A 67 -4.97 5.13 10.88
CA ASN A 67 -5.46 5.25 12.25
C ASN A 67 -4.77 6.38 13.01
N HIS A 68 -3.43 6.48 12.94
CA HIS A 68 -2.68 7.58 13.58
C HIS A 68 -3.09 8.95 13.03
N VAL A 69 -3.21 9.08 11.72
CA VAL A 69 -3.62 10.34 11.09
C VAL A 69 -5.01 10.76 11.55
N LEU A 70 -5.98 9.84 11.51
CA LEU A 70 -7.36 10.13 11.92
C LEU A 70 -7.46 10.43 13.42
N GLN A 71 -6.67 9.76 14.25
CA GLN A 71 -6.59 10.04 15.69
C GLN A 71 -6.12 11.47 15.97
N GLU A 72 -5.04 11.92 15.32
CA GLU A 72 -4.52 13.28 15.48
C GLU A 72 -5.49 14.35 14.99
N LEU A 73 -6.26 14.06 13.94
CA LEU A 73 -7.31 14.93 13.42
C LEU A 73 -8.60 14.92 14.28
N ASN A 74 -8.76 13.98 15.23
CA ASN A 74 -10.02 13.66 15.93
C ASN A 74 -11.15 13.27 14.95
N GLU A 75 -10.81 12.57 13.87
CA GLU A 75 -11.72 12.16 12.80
C GLU A 75 -11.85 10.63 12.70
N GLU A 76 -11.59 9.87 13.76
CA GLU A 76 -11.74 8.41 13.79
C GLU A 76 -13.18 7.93 13.49
N TRP A 77 -14.15 8.85 13.60
CA TRP A 77 -15.56 8.61 13.32
C TRP A 77 -15.91 8.51 11.82
N ILE A 78 -15.05 8.99 10.93
CA ILE A 78 -15.32 8.93 9.49
C ILE A 78 -15.24 7.50 8.95
N PRO A 79 -15.94 7.17 7.84
CA PRO A 79 -15.78 5.87 7.19
C PRO A 79 -14.35 5.62 6.75
N VAL A 80 -13.83 4.42 7.08
CA VAL A 80 -12.54 3.92 6.60
C VAL A 80 -12.79 2.70 5.71
N ILE A 81 -12.52 2.85 4.42
CA ILE A 81 -12.73 1.82 3.41
C ILE A 81 -11.41 1.12 3.13
N LYS A 82 -11.34 -0.17 3.48
CA LYS A 82 -10.18 -1.01 3.22
C LYS A 82 -10.37 -1.81 1.94
N THR A 83 -9.32 -1.87 1.12
CA THR A 83 -9.36 -2.66 -0.12
C THR A 83 -7.97 -3.22 -0.46
N TRP A 84 -7.92 -4.48 -0.88
CA TRP A 84 -6.68 -5.06 -1.39
C TRP A 84 -6.22 -4.41 -2.70
N LYS A 85 -7.11 -3.75 -3.44
CA LYS A 85 -6.78 -3.00 -4.65
C LYS A 85 -5.77 -1.87 -4.40
N LEU A 86 -5.64 -1.39 -3.15
CA LEU A 86 -4.64 -0.39 -2.74
C LEU A 86 -3.40 -1.01 -2.08
N ASN A 87 -3.28 -2.33 -2.00
CA ASN A 87 -2.07 -2.97 -1.50
C ASN A 87 -0.82 -2.53 -2.29
N GLU A 88 0.34 -2.64 -1.67
CA GLU A 88 1.62 -2.46 -2.35
C GLU A 88 1.77 -3.44 -3.53
N ARG A 89 2.66 -3.16 -4.45
CA ARG A 89 3.05 -4.09 -5.51
C ARG A 89 3.48 -5.43 -4.89
N HIS A 90 3.01 -6.54 -5.46
CA HIS A 90 3.38 -7.88 -5.02
C HIS A 90 4.74 -8.28 -5.58
N TYR A 91 5.73 -8.44 -4.71
CA TYR A 91 7.09 -8.79 -5.12
C TYR A 91 7.33 -10.30 -5.33
N GLY A 92 6.28 -11.11 -5.33
CA GLY A 92 6.38 -12.55 -5.58
C GLY A 92 7.31 -13.26 -4.61
N ALA A 93 8.14 -14.16 -5.13
CA ALA A 93 9.09 -14.94 -4.35
C ALA A 93 10.23 -14.09 -3.73
N LEU A 94 10.41 -12.83 -4.13
CA LEU A 94 11.39 -11.94 -3.52
C LEU A 94 10.97 -11.49 -2.11
N GLN A 95 9.69 -11.57 -1.76
CA GLN A 95 9.19 -11.15 -0.45
C GLN A 95 9.92 -11.88 0.68
N GLY A 96 10.47 -11.13 1.63
CA GLY A 96 11.27 -11.63 2.74
C GLY A 96 12.78 -11.71 2.48
N LEU A 97 13.22 -11.60 1.23
CA LEU A 97 14.65 -11.58 0.91
C LEU A 97 15.27 -10.23 1.19
N ASN A 98 16.53 -10.23 1.64
CA ASN A 98 17.32 -9.00 1.79
C ASN A 98 17.69 -8.46 0.41
N LYS A 99 17.51 -7.16 0.21
CA LYS A 99 17.72 -6.52 -1.10
C LYS A 99 19.18 -6.53 -1.53
N SER A 100 20.12 -6.35 -0.59
CA SER A 100 21.56 -6.35 -0.89
C SER A 100 22.04 -7.76 -1.22
N GLU A 101 21.70 -8.76 -0.40
CA GLU A 101 22.04 -10.17 -0.65
C GLU A 101 21.42 -10.69 -1.95
N THR A 102 20.21 -10.24 -2.29
CA THR A 102 19.57 -10.57 -3.56
C THR A 102 20.32 -9.95 -4.74
N ALA A 103 20.83 -8.72 -4.59
CA ALA A 103 21.64 -8.07 -5.61
C ALA A 103 23.01 -8.76 -5.80
N GLU A 104 23.63 -9.23 -4.70
CA GLU A 104 24.87 -10.02 -4.78
C GLU A 104 24.63 -11.35 -5.51
N LYS A 105 23.51 -12.01 -5.26
CA LYS A 105 23.17 -13.33 -5.86
C LYS A 105 22.76 -13.25 -7.33
N TYR A 106 21.93 -12.29 -7.70
CA TYR A 106 21.32 -12.20 -9.03
C TYR A 106 21.89 -11.07 -9.91
N GLY A 107 22.76 -10.24 -9.35
CA GLY A 107 23.28 -9.02 -9.97
C GLY A 107 22.40 -7.80 -9.75
N GLU A 108 23.01 -6.64 -9.50
CA GLU A 108 22.30 -5.38 -9.28
C GLU A 108 21.38 -5.00 -10.45
N ALA A 109 21.82 -5.23 -11.70
CA ALA A 109 21.04 -4.93 -12.89
C ALA A 109 19.73 -5.71 -12.92
N GLN A 110 19.77 -7.02 -12.62
CA GLN A 110 18.56 -7.86 -12.59
C GLN A 110 17.62 -7.44 -11.47
N VAL A 111 18.13 -7.17 -10.28
CA VAL A 111 17.32 -6.71 -9.13
C VAL A 111 16.71 -5.33 -9.43
N LYS A 112 17.44 -4.46 -10.11
CA LYS A 112 16.91 -3.16 -10.55
C LYS A 112 15.76 -3.34 -11.54
N VAL A 113 15.85 -4.28 -12.48
CA VAL A 113 14.77 -4.63 -13.41
C VAL A 113 13.54 -5.09 -12.62
N TRP A 114 13.66 -6.05 -11.71
CA TRP A 114 12.54 -6.53 -10.89
C TRP A 114 11.90 -5.42 -10.02
N ARG A 115 12.67 -4.44 -9.58
CA ARG A 115 12.20 -3.35 -8.72
C ARG A 115 11.59 -2.18 -9.49
N ARG A 116 12.02 -1.92 -10.72
CA ARG A 116 11.77 -0.66 -11.41
C ARG A 116 11.17 -0.80 -12.80
N SER A 117 11.21 -1.98 -13.40
CA SER A 117 10.60 -2.19 -14.72
C SER A 117 9.09 -2.01 -14.66
N PHE A 118 8.54 -1.48 -15.74
CA PHE A 118 7.11 -1.28 -15.90
C PHE A 118 6.36 -2.60 -16.05
N ASP A 119 6.86 -3.54 -16.83
CA ASP A 119 6.17 -4.75 -17.27
C ASP A 119 6.86 -6.07 -16.91
N VAL A 120 8.08 -6.03 -16.34
CA VAL A 120 8.78 -7.24 -15.91
C VAL A 120 8.39 -7.59 -14.48
N GLN A 121 7.83 -8.78 -14.32
CA GLN A 121 7.46 -9.33 -13.01
C GLN A 121 8.67 -9.94 -12.31
N PRO A 122 8.77 -9.82 -10.97
CA PRO A 122 9.65 -10.66 -10.16
C PRO A 122 9.24 -12.14 -10.27
N PRO A 123 10.09 -13.09 -9.86
CA PRO A 123 9.72 -14.50 -9.78
C PRO A 123 8.43 -14.70 -8.98
N ALA A 124 7.48 -15.46 -9.54
CA ALA A 124 6.19 -15.72 -8.89
C ALA A 124 6.33 -16.64 -7.67
N LEU A 125 5.40 -16.55 -6.74
CA LEU A 125 5.20 -17.56 -5.71
C LEU A 125 4.65 -18.84 -6.33
N GLU A 126 5.00 -19.97 -5.75
CA GLU A 126 4.30 -21.22 -6.03
C GLU A 126 2.87 -21.16 -5.50
N PRO A 127 1.88 -21.79 -6.17
CA PRO A 127 0.49 -21.77 -5.71
C PRO A 127 0.28 -22.30 -4.30
N THR A 128 1.15 -23.20 -3.82
CA THR A 128 1.13 -23.80 -2.49
C THR A 128 1.93 -23.04 -1.44
N ASP A 129 2.61 -21.95 -1.83
CA ASP A 129 3.37 -21.11 -0.90
C ASP A 129 2.42 -20.46 0.12
N GLU A 130 2.79 -20.50 1.40
CA GLU A 130 1.98 -19.89 2.48
C GLU A 130 1.75 -18.39 2.31
N ARG A 131 2.62 -17.72 1.56
CA ARG A 131 2.50 -16.30 1.22
C ARG A 131 1.51 -16.03 0.08
N ASN A 132 0.96 -17.08 -0.55
CA ASN A 132 -0.07 -16.93 -1.57
C ASN A 132 -1.31 -16.28 -0.96
N PRO A 133 -1.75 -15.09 -1.43
CA PRO A 133 -2.91 -14.40 -0.89
C PRO A 133 -4.19 -15.25 -0.87
N ALA A 134 -4.37 -16.13 -1.85
CA ALA A 134 -5.54 -17.01 -1.92
C ALA A 134 -5.66 -17.99 -0.73
N LEU A 135 -4.56 -18.24 0.00
CA LEU A 135 -4.52 -19.07 1.19
C LEU A 135 -4.65 -18.27 2.49
N GLN A 136 -4.72 -16.95 2.42
CA GLN A 136 -4.70 -16.06 3.57
C GLN A 136 -6.09 -15.52 3.92
N ALA A 137 -6.40 -15.45 5.21
CA ALA A 137 -7.70 -15.05 5.74
C ALA A 137 -8.23 -13.69 5.24
N PRO A 138 -7.41 -12.63 5.07
CA PRO A 138 -7.91 -11.34 4.58
C PRO A 138 -8.53 -11.40 3.19
N TYR A 139 -8.13 -12.35 2.36
CA TYR A 139 -8.55 -12.47 0.95
C TYR A 139 -9.59 -13.56 0.69
N LYS A 140 -10.12 -14.20 1.73
CA LYS A 140 -11.05 -15.34 1.62
C LYS A 140 -12.31 -15.09 0.78
N ASN A 141 -12.71 -13.83 0.63
CA ASN A 141 -13.90 -13.42 -0.12
C ASN A 141 -13.54 -12.84 -1.51
N VAL A 142 -12.28 -12.90 -1.91
CA VAL A 142 -11.81 -12.46 -3.23
C VAL A 142 -11.69 -13.68 -4.13
N ASP A 143 -12.09 -13.56 -5.41
CA ASP A 143 -11.85 -14.64 -6.37
C ASP A 143 -10.33 -14.91 -6.45
N PRO A 144 -9.88 -16.16 -6.19
CA PRO A 144 -8.45 -16.50 -6.26
C PRO A 144 -7.79 -16.13 -7.60
N LYS A 145 -8.55 -16.07 -8.68
CA LYS A 145 -8.06 -15.68 -10.02
C LYS A 145 -7.69 -14.20 -10.12
N GLU A 146 -8.22 -13.35 -9.24
CA GLU A 146 -7.88 -11.93 -9.19
C GLU A 146 -6.63 -11.67 -8.32
N LEU A 147 -6.22 -12.64 -7.50
CA LEU A 147 -5.13 -12.47 -6.55
C LEU A 147 -3.79 -12.79 -7.20
N PRO A 148 -2.79 -11.88 -7.13
CA PRO A 148 -1.51 -12.07 -7.78
C PRO A 148 -0.59 -13.02 -7.01
N LEU A 149 0.23 -13.78 -7.72
CA LEU A 149 1.40 -14.48 -7.19
C LEU A 149 2.69 -13.66 -7.39
N THR A 150 2.62 -12.65 -8.21
CA THR A 150 3.65 -11.62 -8.46
C THR A 150 3.04 -10.49 -9.27
N GLU A 151 3.61 -9.30 -9.23
CA GLU A 151 3.17 -8.15 -10.01
C GLU A 151 4.34 -7.38 -10.60
N SER A 152 4.18 -6.95 -11.85
CA SER A 152 4.90 -5.81 -12.41
C SER A 152 4.22 -4.50 -11.96
N LEU A 153 4.81 -3.37 -12.30
CA LEU A 153 4.17 -2.07 -12.07
C LEU A 153 2.88 -1.92 -12.87
N LYS A 154 2.87 -2.41 -14.13
CA LYS A 154 1.70 -2.46 -15.00
C LYS A 154 0.54 -3.21 -14.36
N ASP A 155 0.80 -4.36 -13.70
CA ASP A 155 -0.22 -5.15 -13.04
C ASP A 155 -0.81 -4.40 -11.83
N THR A 156 0.04 -3.72 -11.05
CA THR A 156 -0.39 -2.88 -9.93
C THR A 156 -1.31 -1.76 -10.42
N ILE A 157 -0.95 -1.06 -11.50
CA ILE A 157 -1.75 0.00 -12.11
C ILE A 157 -3.11 -0.56 -12.56
N ALA A 158 -3.13 -1.74 -13.17
CA ALA A 158 -4.34 -2.36 -13.71
C ALA A 158 -5.41 -2.65 -12.63
N ARG A 159 -5.03 -2.79 -11.36
CA ARG A 159 -6.00 -2.93 -10.25
C ARG A 159 -6.28 -1.64 -9.48
N VAL A 160 -5.29 -0.74 -9.40
CA VAL A 160 -5.43 0.52 -8.64
C VAL A 160 -6.29 1.52 -9.39
N ILE A 161 -6.00 1.78 -10.67
CA ILE A 161 -6.67 2.83 -11.44
C ILE A 161 -8.17 2.59 -11.62
N PRO A 162 -8.67 1.39 -11.99
CA PRO A 162 -10.11 1.16 -12.03
C PRO A 162 -10.79 1.39 -10.67
N PHE A 163 -10.18 0.94 -9.58
CA PHE A 163 -10.72 1.19 -8.24
C PHE A 163 -10.78 2.69 -7.90
N TYR A 164 -9.74 3.43 -8.24
CA TYR A 164 -9.71 4.88 -8.07
C TYR A 164 -10.84 5.56 -8.84
N GLU A 165 -10.98 5.26 -10.13
CA GLU A 165 -12.00 5.88 -10.99
C GLU A 165 -13.43 5.53 -10.55
N GLU A 166 -13.66 4.31 -10.11
CA GLU A 166 -14.99 3.80 -9.75
C GLU A 166 -15.44 4.20 -8.34
N ASN A 167 -14.53 4.46 -7.42
CA ASN A 167 -14.82 4.72 -6.02
C ASN A 167 -14.29 6.08 -5.54
N ILE A 168 -12.99 6.25 -5.52
CA ILE A 168 -12.33 7.41 -4.89
C ILE A 168 -12.68 8.70 -5.65
N LYS A 169 -12.54 8.68 -6.96
CA LYS A 169 -12.85 9.82 -7.83
C LYS A 169 -14.33 10.22 -7.74
N LYS A 170 -15.22 9.24 -7.63
CA LYS A 170 -16.66 9.52 -7.44
C LYS A 170 -16.94 10.25 -6.13
N ASP A 171 -16.30 9.83 -5.04
CA ASP A 171 -16.42 10.52 -3.76
C ASP A 171 -15.91 11.96 -3.83
N MET A 172 -14.76 12.16 -4.48
CA MET A 172 -14.23 13.52 -4.72
C MET A 172 -15.19 14.38 -5.54
N LEU A 173 -15.72 13.84 -6.65
CA LEU A 173 -16.66 14.58 -7.52
C LEU A 173 -17.99 14.85 -6.81
N ALA A 174 -18.36 14.05 -5.81
CA ALA A 174 -19.49 14.30 -4.93
C ALA A 174 -19.22 15.39 -3.87
N GLY A 175 -18.01 15.98 -3.86
CA GLY A 175 -17.62 17.05 -2.96
C GLY A 175 -17.01 16.58 -1.64
N LYS A 176 -16.73 15.29 -1.47
CA LYS A 176 -16.06 14.77 -0.27
C LYS A 176 -14.57 15.11 -0.27
N GLN A 177 -14.06 15.37 0.91
CA GLN A 177 -12.63 15.50 1.17
C GLN A 177 -12.06 14.12 1.48
N VAL A 178 -11.13 13.65 0.63
CA VAL A 178 -10.69 12.25 0.63
C VAL A 178 -9.24 12.14 1.11
N LEU A 179 -9.03 11.22 2.07
CA LEU A 179 -7.70 10.76 2.48
C LEU A 179 -7.44 9.36 1.92
N ILE A 180 -6.25 9.15 1.36
CA ILE A 180 -5.75 7.81 1.03
C ILE A 180 -4.47 7.57 1.83
N ALA A 181 -4.44 6.52 2.64
CA ALA A 181 -3.23 6.04 3.30
C ALA A 181 -2.86 4.67 2.72
N ALA A 182 -1.79 4.61 1.92
CA ALA A 182 -1.43 3.40 1.20
C ALA A 182 0.10 3.30 0.98
N HIS A 183 0.54 2.85 -0.18
CA HIS A 183 1.92 2.45 -0.45
C HIS A 183 2.51 3.22 -1.64
N GLY A 184 3.85 3.29 -1.70
CA GLY A 184 4.54 4.05 -2.73
C GLY A 184 4.12 3.67 -4.15
N LEU A 185 4.10 2.36 -4.46
CA LEU A 185 3.80 1.91 -5.82
C LEU A 185 2.30 1.77 -6.12
N SER A 186 1.42 1.83 -5.12
CA SER A 186 -0.02 1.94 -5.36
C SER A 186 -0.48 3.40 -5.52
N LEU A 187 0.23 4.36 -4.92
CA LEU A 187 -0.13 5.78 -4.98
C LEU A 187 0.47 6.54 -6.16
N ILE A 188 1.65 6.14 -6.63
CA ILE A 188 2.43 6.90 -7.62
C ILE A 188 1.69 7.11 -8.96
N HIS A 189 0.62 6.38 -9.21
CA HIS A 189 -0.14 6.40 -10.47
C HIS A 189 -1.52 7.05 -10.35
N ILE A 190 -1.92 7.44 -9.16
CA ILE A 190 -3.11 8.24 -8.90
C ILE A 190 -2.76 9.71 -9.05
#